data_74962482bf699cff9afe3f3547e4c0b0
#
_entry.id   74962482bf699cff9afe3f3547e4c0b0
#
_cell.length_a   1.000
_cell.length_b   1.000
_cell.length_c   1.000
_cell.angle_alpha   90.00
_cell.angle_beta   90.00
_cell.angle_gamma   90.00
#
_symmetry.space_group_name_H-M   'P 1'
#
loop_
_entity.id
_entity.type
_entity.pdbx_description
1 polymer ?
#
loop_
_entity_poly.entity_id
_entity_poly.type
_entity_poly.pdbx_seq_one_letter_code
_entity_poly.pdbx_strand_id
1 'polypeptide(L)'
;MIALVLAACGEGETPKRASAAEKPAAAQAEYEKGPHGGRLLRSGDLSLEVTIAEDGQEPEFHLYPFLDNRPLDPGQMQVTMKLTRLGDRIDTFRFKPDGDVLRGDGIVKEPHSFDVSVEATYQGKSHSWTYASYEGRTSIAASSAQQGGVKAEPAGPAIIREVIDLSGRVMLQPLGRAEVRAWYPGRIIELSKTIGQPVRQGEVLVRIEASDTLRTYQITAPISGTITERNANVGDVATQAIYVISDSSKLQAAFFAFPRDAERLRPGQPIEIKGLTGQTVQSTIQMLLPSTDLATQTTSIYAELPNPDGIWRPGMIVEGLVTVAANEVPLAVRTRALQRFRDFTVVYAKVGDTYEVRMLELGRRTPEWVEVLGGIDPGEVYVSDNAFLIRADVEKSGASHDH
;
A
#
# COMPACT_ATOMS: atom_id res chain seq x y z
N MET A 1 61.35 45.49 -2.54
CA MET A 1 60.96 46.84 -2.98
C MET A 1 59.45 46.81 -3.15
N ILE A 2 58.69 47.29 -2.15
CA ILE A 2 58.00 48.56 -2.14
C ILE A 2 56.92 48.57 -3.25
N ALA A 3 55.59 48.66 -3.01
CA ALA A 3 54.90 49.59 -2.12
C ALA A 3 53.47 49.12 -1.88
N LEU A 4 53.01 49.42 -0.69
CA LEU A 4 51.68 49.52 -0.14
C LEU A 4 50.90 50.69 -0.81
N VAL A 5 49.60 50.45 -1.17
CA VAL A 5 48.61 51.56 -1.21
C VAL A 5 47.29 51.12 -0.66
N LEU A 6 46.89 51.73 0.42
CA LEU A 6 45.55 51.76 1.00
C LEU A 6 44.66 52.76 0.26
N ALA A 7 43.38 52.46 0.06
CA ALA A 7 42.22 53.36 0.06
C ALA A 7 40.94 52.50 0.10
N ALA A 8 40.17 52.52 1.14
CA ALA A 8 39.19 53.42 1.70
C ALA A 8 37.77 53.16 1.19
N CYS A 9 36.94 52.66 2.12
CA CYS A 9 35.49 52.87 2.40
C CYS A 9 34.51 53.05 1.23
N GLY A 10 33.53 52.15 1.23
CA GLY A 10 32.21 52.33 0.62
C GLY A 10 31.20 51.50 1.38
N GLU A 11 30.47 52.10 2.33
CA GLU A 11 29.32 51.52 3.02
C GLU A 11 28.20 51.33 2.01
N GLY A 12 27.87 50.08 1.75
CA GLY A 12 26.69 49.67 0.99
C GLY A 12 25.70 49.03 1.95
N GLU A 13 24.64 49.76 2.27
CA GLU A 13 23.48 49.26 3.03
C GLU A 13 22.87 48.03 2.36
N THR A 14 22.90 46.90 3.05
CA THR A 14 22.11 45.70 2.70
C THR A 14 20.68 45.90 3.17
N PRO A 15 19.67 45.70 2.32
CA PRO A 15 18.28 45.75 2.76
C PRO A 15 18.00 44.60 3.72
N LYS A 16 17.57 44.93 4.93
CA LYS A 16 16.99 44.00 5.91
C LYS A 16 15.82 43.24 5.25
N ARG A 17 16.05 41.99 4.92
CA ARG A 17 14.97 41.03 4.64
C ARG A 17 14.13 40.90 5.92
N ALA A 18 12.90 41.37 5.85
CA ALA A 18 11.90 41.14 6.88
C ALA A 18 11.74 39.63 7.02
N SER A 19 12.19 39.08 8.14
CA SER A 19 11.87 37.72 8.60
C SER A 19 10.36 37.69 8.83
N ALA A 20 9.63 36.97 8.00
CA ALA A 20 8.28 36.58 8.33
C ALA A 20 8.38 35.73 9.61
N ALA A 21 7.83 36.23 10.68
CA ALA A 21 7.75 35.51 11.94
C ALA A 21 6.96 34.24 11.70
N GLU A 22 7.64 33.08 11.69
CA GLU A 22 7.02 31.77 11.87
C GLU A 22 6.24 31.85 13.19
N LYS A 23 4.93 31.65 13.09
CA LYS A 23 4.07 31.48 14.25
C LYS A 23 4.47 30.12 14.83
N PRO A 24 5.03 30.03 16.04
CA PRO A 24 5.44 28.75 16.59
C PRO A 24 4.20 27.86 16.72
N ALA A 25 4.33 26.59 16.36
CA ALA A 25 3.35 25.54 16.71
C ALA A 25 3.07 25.71 18.20
N ALA A 26 1.77 25.84 18.56
CA ALA A 26 1.37 26.07 19.94
C ALA A 26 1.78 24.84 20.75
N ALA A 27 2.90 24.94 21.44
CA ALA A 27 3.24 24.01 22.53
C ALA A 27 2.06 24.03 23.49
N GLN A 28 1.56 22.86 23.90
CA GLN A 28 0.54 22.79 24.95
C GLN A 28 1.14 23.47 26.19
N ALA A 29 0.58 24.62 26.58
CA ALA A 29 1.01 25.28 27.79
C ALA A 29 0.80 24.33 28.97
N GLU A 30 1.80 24.19 29.83
CA GLU A 30 1.71 23.47 31.09
C GLU A 30 0.45 23.97 31.81
N TYR A 31 -0.47 23.09 32.17
CA TYR A 31 -1.71 23.46 32.84
C TYR A 31 -1.73 22.98 34.28
N GLU A 32 -2.43 23.71 35.13
CA GLU A 32 -2.63 23.33 36.51
C GLU A 32 -3.50 22.05 36.59
N LYS A 33 -3.03 21.03 37.30
CA LYS A 33 -3.77 19.78 37.53
C LYS A 33 -4.60 19.93 38.80
N GLY A 34 -5.85 19.46 38.70
CA GLY A 34 -6.74 19.36 39.84
C GLY A 34 -6.54 18.05 40.65
N PRO A 35 -7.31 17.87 41.72
CA PRO A 35 -7.23 16.69 42.58
C PRO A 35 -7.48 15.34 41.90
N HIS A 36 -8.22 15.32 40.78
CA HIS A 36 -8.53 14.12 39.99
C HIS A 36 -7.58 13.93 38.79
N GLY A 37 -6.51 14.74 38.72
CA GLY A 37 -5.50 14.67 37.65
C GLY A 37 -5.88 15.40 36.34
N GLY A 38 -7.09 15.98 36.30
CA GLY A 38 -7.59 16.74 35.18
C GLY A 38 -7.05 18.17 35.08
N ARG A 39 -7.44 18.89 34.02
CA ARG A 39 -7.12 20.30 33.83
C ARG A 39 -7.97 21.18 34.73
N LEU A 40 -7.37 22.01 35.58
CA LEU A 40 -8.04 22.92 36.47
C LEU A 40 -8.24 24.30 35.81
N LEU A 41 -9.49 24.71 35.62
CA LEU A 41 -9.86 25.99 35.04
C LEU A 41 -10.30 26.95 36.18
N ARG A 42 -9.64 28.13 36.31
CA ARG A 42 -9.91 29.08 37.41
C ARG A 42 -10.58 30.34 36.91
N SER A 43 -11.53 30.84 37.71
CA SER A 43 -12.20 32.14 37.53
C SER A 43 -12.52 32.75 38.91
N GLY A 44 -11.56 33.51 39.48
CA GLY A 44 -11.66 33.98 40.88
C GLY A 44 -11.60 32.82 41.87
N ASP A 45 -12.58 32.76 42.77
CA ASP A 45 -12.73 31.72 43.79
C ASP A 45 -13.35 30.42 43.24
N LEU A 46 -13.97 30.50 42.03
CA LEU A 46 -14.53 29.35 41.32
C LEU A 46 -13.48 28.64 40.51
N SER A 47 -13.43 27.32 40.60
CA SER A 47 -12.60 26.50 39.68
C SER A 47 -13.39 25.26 39.23
N LEU A 48 -13.04 24.78 38.04
CA LEU A 48 -13.64 23.62 37.39
C LEU A 48 -12.55 22.71 36.87
N GLU A 49 -12.47 21.49 37.40
CA GLU A 49 -11.56 20.49 36.87
C GLU A 49 -12.26 19.71 35.76
N VAL A 50 -11.53 19.52 34.64
CA VAL A 50 -12.00 18.80 33.46
C VAL A 50 -11.19 17.52 33.31
N THR A 51 -11.85 16.37 33.30
CA THR A 51 -11.27 15.06 33.03
C THR A 51 -12.00 14.35 31.92
N ILE A 52 -11.31 13.42 31.22
CA ILE A 52 -11.93 12.41 30.37
C ILE A 52 -11.80 11.09 31.12
N ALA A 53 -12.94 10.48 31.45
CA ALA A 53 -12.98 9.18 32.12
C ALA A 53 -13.01 8.06 31.07
N GLU A 54 -12.05 7.12 31.15
CA GLU A 54 -11.87 6.02 30.19
C GLU A 54 -11.86 4.64 30.87
N ASP A 55 -12.16 4.55 32.16
CA ASP A 55 -12.03 3.34 32.99
C ASP A 55 -13.02 2.24 32.59
N GLY A 56 -12.74 1.53 31.47
CA GLY A 56 -13.53 0.40 30.98
C GLY A 56 -14.88 0.76 30.36
N GLN A 57 -15.12 2.04 30.10
CA GLN A 57 -16.30 2.60 29.42
C GLN A 57 -15.85 3.45 28.22
N GLU A 58 -16.83 3.86 27.41
CA GLU A 58 -16.58 4.83 26.34
C GLU A 58 -16.13 6.17 26.95
N PRO A 59 -15.15 6.89 26.33
CA PRO A 59 -14.62 8.13 26.89
C PRO A 59 -15.70 9.19 27.10
N GLU A 60 -15.85 9.68 28.33
CA GLU A 60 -16.83 10.70 28.72
C GLU A 60 -16.17 11.84 29.50
N PHE A 61 -16.67 13.06 29.36
CA PHE A 61 -16.23 14.17 30.20
C PHE A 61 -16.83 14.09 31.58
N HIS A 62 -15.95 14.18 32.61
CA HIS A 62 -16.32 14.41 33.99
C HIS A 62 -15.78 15.77 34.46
N LEU A 63 -16.65 16.63 35.03
CA LEU A 63 -16.26 17.93 35.52
C LEU A 63 -16.50 18.01 37.04
N TYR A 64 -15.48 18.45 37.77
CA TYR A 64 -15.54 18.61 39.21
C TYR A 64 -15.46 20.10 39.56
N PRO A 65 -16.55 20.70 40.03
CA PRO A 65 -16.59 22.10 40.45
C PRO A 65 -16.05 22.30 41.88
N PHE A 66 -15.36 23.43 42.09
CA PHE A 66 -14.81 23.83 43.39
C PHE A 66 -15.09 25.31 43.64
N LEU A 67 -15.35 25.66 44.90
CA LEU A 67 -15.39 27.03 45.36
C LEU A 67 -14.41 27.16 46.54
N ASP A 68 -13.53 28.17 46.51
CA ASP A 68 -12.44 28.36 47.49
C ASP A 68 -11.62 27.05 47.74
N ASN A 69 -11.33 26.32 46.67
CA ASN A 69 -10.64 25.01 46.67
C ASN A 69 -11.40 23.90 47.46
N ARG A 70 -12.69 24.05 47.75
CA ARG A 70 -13.55 23.03 48.32
C ARG A 70 -14.55 22.51 47.30
N PRO A 71 -14.88 21.22 47.30
CA PRO A 71 -15.89 20.69 46.40
C PRO A 71 -17.21 21.47 46.50
N LEU A 72 -17.73 21.84 45.33
CA LEU A 72 -19.01 22.50 45.16
C LEU A 72 -20.05 21.49 44.68
N ASP A 73 -21.28 21.52 45.21
CA ASP A 73 -22.36 20.67 44.72
C ASP A 73 -22.60 20.91 43.22
N PRO A 74 -22.42 19.85 42.37
CA PRO A 74 -22.60 19.96 40.92
C PRO A 74 -23.96 20.48 40.50
N GLY A 75 -25.01 20.23 41.30
CA GLY A 75 -26.38 20.71 41.03
C GLY A 75 -26.54 22.23 41.00
N GLN A 76 -25.58 22.98 41.55
CA GLN A 76 -25.61 24.45 41.60
C GLN A 76 -24.98 25.10 40.34
N MET A 77 -24.44 24.33 39.42
CA MET A 77 -23.75 24.83 38.24
C MET A 77 -24.39 24.29 36.94
N GLN A 78 -24.50 25.11 35.93
CA GLN A 78 -24.85 24.72 34.58
C GLN A 78 -23.61 24.91 33.71
N VAL A 79 -23.21 23.85 32.98
CA VAL A 79 -22.03 23.87 32.12
C VAL A 79 -22.39 23.41 30.71
N THR A 80 -21.79 24.10 29.72
CA THR A 80 -21.79 23.70 28.32
C THR A 80 -20.37 23.75 27.82
N MET A 81 -19.94 22.72 27.12
CA MET A 81 -18.61 22.64 26.51
C MET A 81 -18.74 22.45 25.00
N LYS A 82 -17.95 23.19 24.25
CA LYS A 82 -17.81 23.05 22.80
C LYS A 82 -16.38 22.64 22.45
N LEU A 83 -16.25 21.61 21.65
CA LEU A 83 -14.99 21.16 21.09
C LEU A 83 -14.95 21.52 19.61
N THR A 84 -13.96 22.31 19.21
CA THR A 84 -13.72 22.60 17.79
C THR A 84 -12.57 21.70 17.32
N ARG A 85 -12.89 20.76 16.43
CA ARG A 85 -11.94 19.81 15.84
C ARG A 85 -11.29 20.37 14.59
N LEU A 86 -10.23 19.71 14.11
CA LEU A 86 -9.60 20.04 12.83
C LEU A 86 -10.65 20.00 11.71
N GLY A 87 -10.70 21.06 10.88
CA GLY A 87 -11.74 21.24 9.85
C GLY A 87 -13.04 21.85 10.36
N ASP A 88 -12.99 22.59 11.49
CA ASP A 88 -14.08 23.39 12.06
C ASP A 88 -15.34 22.60 12.44
N ARG A 89 -15.22 21.30 12.67
CA ARG A 89 -16.31 20.49 13.23
C ARG A 89 -16.47 20.80 14.71
N ILE A 90 -17.71 21.01 15.15
CA ILE A 90 -18.02 21.37 16.53
C ILE A 90 -18.85 20.27 17.18
N ASP A 91 -18.32 19.69 18.26
CA ASP A 91 -19.05 18.83 19.17
C ASP A 91 -19.51 19.67 20.38
N THR A 92 -20.74 19.51 20.83
CA THR A 92 -21.26 20.24 21.96
C THR A 92 -21.75 19.26 23.02
N PHE A 93 -21.24 19.44 24.25
CA PHE A 93 -21.60 18.63 25.42
C PHE A 93 -22.36 19.48 26.44
N ARG A 94 -23.43 18.90 26.99
CA ARG A 94 -24.18 19.42 28.15
C ARG A 94 -23.91 18.48 29.30
N PHE A 95 -23.96 19.03 30.50
CA PHE A 95 -23.61 18.31 31.72
C PHE A 95 -24.78 18.19 32.65
N LYS A 96 -24.88 17.04 33.33
CA LYS A 96 -25.87 16.75 34.36
C LYS A 96 -25.15 16.31 35.64
N PRO A 97 -25.69 16.72 36.82
CA PRO A 97 -25.15 16.23 38.09
C PRO A 97 -25.31 14.70 38.20
N ASP A 98 -24.23 14.04 38.62
CA ASP A 98 -24.17 12.61 38.91
C ASP A 98 -23.23 12.39 40.12
N GLY A 99 -23.79 12.30 41.32
CA GLY A 99 -23.02 12.28 42.56
C GLY A 99 -22.25 13.58 42.79
N ASP A 100 -20.93 13.50 42.85
CA ASP A 100 -20.00 14.62 43.08
C ASP A 100 -19.41 15.22 41.79
N VAL A 101 -19.90 14.79 40.62
CA VAL A 101 -19.42 15.18 39.29
C VAL A 101 -20.56 15.69 38.40
N LEU A 102 -20.22 16.55 37.44
CA LEU A 102 -21.02 16.86 36.29
C LEU A 102 -20.62 15.93 35.15
N ARG A 103 -21.49 15.04 34.75
CA ARG A 103 -21.26 14.06 33.66
C ARG A 103 -21.74 14.62 32.31
N GLY A 104 -20.89 14.50 31.28
CA GLY A 104 -21.22 14.91 29.92
C GLY A 104 -22.24 13.97 29.26
N ASP A 105 -23.06 14.51 28.34
CA ASP A 105 -24.16 13.81 27.67
C ASP A 105 -23.73 13.08 26.37
N GLY A 106 -22.43 12.79 26.18
CA GLY A 106 -21.93 12.13 24.97
C GLY A 106 -20.52 11.58 25.09
N ILE A 107 -20.18 10.76 24.09
CA ILE A 107 -18.86 10.13 23.98
C ILE A 107 -17.86 11.10 23.37
N VAL A 108 -16.67 11.19 23.95
CA VAL A 108 -15.55 11.98 23.43
C VAL A 108 -14.81 11.13 22.41
N LYS A 109 -15.16 11.29 21.13
CA LYS A 109 -14.55 10.51 20.04
C LYS A 109 -13.08 10.85 19.87
N GLU A 110 -12.29 9.83 19.57
CA GLU A 110 -10.89 9.98 19.15
C GLU A 110 -10.73 10.71 17.78
N PRO A 111 -9.62 11.42 17.54
CA PRO A 111 -8.56 11.73 18.50
C PRO A 111 -9.03 12.78 19.53
N HIS A 112 -8.48 12.73 20.75
CA HIS A 112 -8.73 13.76 21.77
C HIS A 112 -7.95 15.05 21.47
N SER A 113 -8.19 15.59 20.28
CA SER A 113 -7.46 16.73 19.69
C SER A 113 -8.45 17.81 19.24
N PHE A 114 -8.59 18.88 20.02
CA PHE A 114 -9.59 19.92 19.83
C PHE A 114 -9.25 21.22 20.56
N ASP A 115 -9.82 22.32 20.10
CA ASP A 115 -9.95 23.57 20.87
C ASP A 115 -11.20 23.48 21.73
N VAL A 116 -11.05 23.74 23.02
CA VAL A 116 -12.13 23.65 24.01
C VAL A 116 -12.61 25.03 24.40
N SER A 117 -13.94 25.23 24.40
CA SER A 117 -14.61 26.36 24.99
C SER A 117 -15.60 25.87 26.04
N VAL A 118 -15.41 26.31 27.28
CA VAL A 118 -16.32 25.97 28.42
C VAL A 118 -17.05 27.22 28.85
N GLU A 119 -18.36 27.12 28.93
CA GLU A 119 -19.22 28.15 29.46
C GLU A 119 -19.94 27.56 30.71
N ALA A 120 -19.83 28.24 31.86
CA ALA A 120 -20.46 27.81 33.09
C ALA A 120 -21.25 28.97 33.73
N THR A 121 -22.41 28.66 34.31
CA THR A 121 -23.20 29.60 35.08
C THR A 121 -23.31 29.12 36.53
N TYR A 122 -22.88 29.97 37.46
CA TYR A 122 -22.98 29.75 38.89
C TYR A 122 -23.57 30.98 39.57
N GLN A 123 -24.64 30.84 40.37
CA GLN A 123 -25.36 31.92 41.05
C GLN A 123 -25.70 33.13 40.14
N GLY A 124 -26.06 32.85 38.87
CA GLY A 124 -26.43 33.88 37.89
C GLY A 124 -25.22 34.62 37.27
N LYS A 125 -23.99 34.27 37.61
CA LYS A 125 -22.78 34.78 37.00
C LYS A 125 -22.26 33.79 35.93
N SER A 126 -21.88 34.31 34.78
CA SER A 126 -21.29 33.51 33.69
C SER A 126 -19.78 33.51 33.81
N HIS A 127 -19.18 32.35 33.63
CA HIS A 127 -17.73 32.10 33.57
C HIS A 127 -17.40 31.42 32.26
N SER A 128 -16.28 31.75 31.62
CA SER A 128 -15.89 31.17 30.38
C SER A 128 -14.37 30.89 30.35
N TRP A 129 -13.97 29.76 29.76
CA TRP A 129 -12.58 29.38 29.58
C TRP A 129 -12.37 28.82 28.17
N THR A 130 -11.21 29.04 27.64
CA THR A 130 -10.78 28.47 26.36
C THR A 130 -9.37 27.89 26.49
N TYR A 131 -9.16 26.73 25.92
CA TYR A 131 -7.83 26.13 25.87
C TYR A 131 -7.72 25.16 24.71
N ALA A 132 -6.48 24.87 24.29
CA ALA A 132 -6.18 23.85 23.30
C ALA A 132 -5.81 22.54 24.00
N SER A 133 -6.32 21.44 23.47
CA SER A 133 -5.92 20.06 23.83
C SER A 133 -5.67 19.33 22.54
N TYR A 134 -4.38 19.18 22.16
CA TYR A 134 -4.04 18.53 20.91
C TYR A 134 -3.28 17.23 21.16
N GLU A 135 -3.71 16.18 20.53
CA GLU A 135 -3.05 14.91 20.54
C GLU A 135 -2.66 14.55 19.11
N GLY A 136 -1.34 14.38 18.90
CA GLY A 136 -0.84 14.01 17.57
C GLY A 136 -1.08 15.04 16.48
N ARG A 137 -1.09 16.35 16.82
CA ARG A 137 -1.25 17.46 15.87
C ARG A 137 0.07 18.21 15.69
N THR A 138 0.37 18.59 14.45
CA THR A 138 1.50 19.47 14.12
C THR A 138 1.14 20.42 12.98
N SER A 139 1.96 21.45 12.77
CA SER A 139 1.82 22.40 11.65
C SER A 139 3.15 22.50 10.90
N ILE A 140 3.12 22.21 9.61
CA ILE A 140 4.29 22.25 8.73
C ILE A 140 3.94 23.09 7.52
N ALA A 141 4.72 24.13 7.27
CA ALA A 141 4.51 25.02 6.12
C ALA A 141 4.46 24.22 4.81
N ALA A 142 3.54 24.58 3.91
CA ALA A 142 3.32 23.89 2.64
C ALA A 142 4.61 23.73 1.82
N SER A 143 5.49 24.75 1.82
CA SER A 143 6.78 24.69 1.12
C SER A 143 7.72 23.61 1.68
N SER A 144 7.77 23.47 3.01
CA SER A 144 8.60 22.45 3.68
C SER A 144 8.06 21.06 3.46
N ALA A 145 6.75 20.88 3.55
CA ALA A 145 6.09 19.61 3.25
C ALA A 145 6.32 19.18 1.79
N GLN A 146 6.22 20.10 0.84
CA GLN A 146 6.49 19.85 -0.57
C GLN A 146 7.96 19.46 -0.83
N GLN A 147 8.91 20.15 -0.21
CA GLN A 147 10.34 19.82 -0.30
C GLN A 147 10.63 18.43 0.27
N GLY A 148 9.91 18.01 1.33
CA GLY A 148 9.95 16.68 1.88
C GLY A 148 9.23 15.62 1.04
N GLY A 149 8.61 16.00 -0.09
CA GLY A 149 7.88 15.11 -0.97
C GLY A 149 6.57 14.57 -0.36
N VAL A 150 6.04 15.26 0.65
CA VAL A 150 4.74 14.91 1.26
C VAL A 150 3.63 15.13 0.23
N LYS A 151 2.85 14.07 -0.03
CA LYS A 151 1.65 14.15 -0.87
C LYS A 151 0.43 13.82 -0.04
N ALA A 152 -0.69 14.40 -0.43
CA ALA A 152 -1.98 14.17 0.22
C ALA A 152 -3.06 13.93 -0.84
N GLU A 153 -4.01 13.07 -0.51
CA GLU A 153 -5.17 12.74 -1.35
C GLU A 153 -6.41 12.54 -0.47
N PRO A 154 -7.64 12.68 -1.01
CA PRO A 154 -8.85 12.41 -0.26
C PRO A 154 -9.03 10.91 -0.02
N ALA A 155 -9.49 10.52 1.16
CA ALA A 155 -9.94 9.17 1.44
C ALA A 155 -11.26 8.91 0.71
N GLY A 156 -11.40 7.74 0.11
CA GLY A 156 -12.59 7.46 -0.69
C GLY A 156 -12.68 6.01 -1.17
N PRO A 157 -13.60 5.73 -2.10
CA PRO A 157 -13.79 4.37 -2.59
C PRO A 157 -12.56 3.87 -3.35
N ALA A 158 -12.30 2.58 -3.21
CA ALA A 158 -11.23 1.91 -3.95
C ALA A 158 -11.60 0.47 -4.27
N ILE A 159 -10.94 -0.10 -5.29
CA ILE A 159 -11.05 -1.52 -5.60
C ILE A 159 -9.92 -2.26 -4.91
N ILE A 160 -10.26 -3.08 -3.93
CA ILE A 160 -9.32 -3.96 -3.25
C ILE A 160 -9.23 -5.26 -4.04
N ARG A 161 -8.05 -5.50 -4.65
CA ARG A 161 -7.78 -6.72 -5.42
C ARG A 161 -6.99 -7.69 -4.55
N GLU A 162 -7.59 -8.85 -4.32
CA GLU A 162 -6.84 -9.96 -3.73
C GLU A 162 -6.06 -10.67 -4.85
N VAL A 163 -4.76 -10.79 -4.64
CA VAL A 163 -3.83 -11.36 -5.61
C VAL A 163 -3.15 -12.58 -5.01
N ILE A 164 -3.01 -13.64 -5.79
CA ILE A 164 -2.19 -14.81 -5.46
C ILE A 164 -0.92 -14.75 -6.32
N ASP A 165 0.23 -14.84 -5.66
CA ASP A 165 1.54 -14.91 -6.31
C ASP A 165 1.87 -16.36 -6.62
N LEU A 166 2.19 -16.64 -7.89
CA LEU A 166 2.54 -17.96 -8.37
C LEU A 166 3.92 -17.92 -9.02
N SER A 167 4.76 -18.88 -8.68
CA SER A 167 6.00 -19.12 -9.43
C SER A 167 5.75 -20.07 -10.58
N GLY A 168 6.43 -19.82 -11.72
CA GLY A 168 6.24 -20.62 -12.90
C GLY A 168 7.39 -20.55 -13.88
N ARG A 169 7.18 -21.13 -15.05
CA ARG A 169 8.14 -21.12 -16.15
C ARG A 169 7.46 -21.04 -17.50
N VAL A 170 8.17 -20.50 -18.46
CA VAL A 170 7.76 -20.48 -19.87
C VAL A 170 7.94 -21.87 -20.48
N MET A 171 6.90 -22.36 -21.15
CA MET A 171 6.90 -23.63 -21.87
C MET A 171 6.37 -23.45 -23.28
N LEU A 172 6.77 -24.33 -24.18
CA LEU A 172 6.05 -24.49 -25.46
C LEU A 172 4.65 -25.04 -25.21
N GLN A 173 3.67 -24.54 -25.95
CA GLN A 173 2.38 -25.24 -26.05
C GLN A 173 2.57 -26.64 -26.65
N PRO A 174 1.68 -27.62 -26.42
CA PRO A 174 1.82 -28.98 -26.95
C PRO A 174 2.04 -29.04 -28.47
N LEU A 175 1.40 -28.14 -29.23
CA LEU A 175 1.56 -28.04 -30.69
C LEU A 175 2.75 -27.15 -31.12
N GLY A 176 3.48 -26.60 -30.19
CA GLY A 176 4.68 -25.79 -30.45
C GLY A 176 5.98 -26.59 -30.55
N ARG A 177 5.96 -27.91 -30.31
CA ARG A 177 7.14 -28.81 -30.40
C ARG A 177 6.80 -30.01 -31.29
N ALA A 178 7.69 -30.34 -32.20
CA ALA A 178 7.55 -31.52 -33.03
C ALA A 178 8.88 -32.24 -33.20
N GLU A 179 8.83 -33.56 -33.13
CA GLU A 179 9.96 -34.44 -33.44
C GLU A 179 9.86 -34.97 -34.86
N VAL A 180 10.92 -34.85 -35.58
CA VAL A 180 11.05 -35.36 -36.96
C VAL A 180 11.69 -36.74 -36.86
N ARG A 181 10.91 -37.78 -37.15
CA ARG A 181 11.33 -39.21 -37.06
C ARG A 181 11.22 -39.89 -38.41
N ALA A 182 12.03 -40.91 -38.63
CA ALA A 182 11.92 -41.78 -39.79
C ALA A 182 10.64 -42.60 -39.72
N TRP A 183 9.96 -42.78 -40.85
CA TRP A 183 8.79 -43.62 -40.96
C TRP A 183 9.16 -45.14 -41.03
N TYR A 184 10.32 -45.40 -41.70
CA TYR A 184 10.86 -46.74 -41.86
C TYR A 184 12.35 -46.71 -41.52
N PRO A 185 12.92 -47.79 -41.00
CA PRO A 185 14.37 -47.90 -40.79
C PRO A 185 15.14 -47.69 -42.08
N GLY A 186 16.25 -46.94 -42.01
CA GLY A 186 17.05 -46.66 -43.18
C GLY A 186 18.25 -45.78 -42.86
N ARG A 187 19.13 -45.68 -43.81
CA ARG A 187 20.34 -44.83 -43.71
C ARG A 187 20.03 -43.40 -44.14
N ILE A 188 20.41 -42.44 -43.31
CA ILE A 188 20.28 -41.01 -43.60
C ILE A 188 21.30 -40.65 -44.70
N ILE A 189 20.81 -40.19 -45.86
CA ILE A 189 21.66 -39.81 -47.00
C ILE A 189 21.82 -38.29 -47.12
N GLU A 190 20.87 -37.53 -46.57
CA GLU A 190 20.93 -36.07 -46.57
C GLU A 190 20.21 -35.46 -45.36
N LEU A 191 20.84 -34.44 -44.79
CA LEU A 191 20.26 -33.53 -43.76
C LEU A 191 20.41 -32.10 -44.24
N SER A 192 19.25 -31.41 -44.44
CA SER A 192 19.21 -30.09 -45.08
C SER A 192 19.37 -28.91 -44.10
N LYS A 193 19.30 -29.18 -42.79
CA LYS A 193 19.29 -28.12 -41.76
C LYS A 193 20.27 -28.38 -40.61
N THR A 194 20.64 -27.29 -39.92
CA THR A 194 21.41 -27.34 -38.69
C THR A 194 20.64 -26.68 -37.53
N ILE A 195 21.13 -26.85 -36.31
CA ILE A 195 20.55 -26.21 -35.10
C ILE A 195 20.55 -24.68 -35.29
N GLY A 196 19.43 -24.04 -34.89
CA GLY A 196 19.21 -22.58 -34.96
C GLY A 196 18.62 -22.12 -36.29
N GLN A 197 18.52 -22.98 -37.32
CA GLN A 197 17.93 -22.61 -38.60
C GLN A 197 16.40 -22.67 -38.58
N PRO A 198 15.73 -21.69 -39.21
CA PRO A 198 14.25 -21.68 -39.35
C PRO A 198 13.83 -22.71 -40.42
N VAL A 199 12.65 -23.28 -40.20
CA VAL A 199 12.00 -24.21 -41.13
C VAL A 199 10.53 -23.84 -41.30
N ARG A 200 9.98 -24.13 -42.47
CA ARG A 200 8.58 -24.00 -42.77
C ARG A 200 7.90 -25.38 -42.78
N GLN A 201 6.63 -25.42 -42.33
CA GLN A 201 5.85 -26.65 -42.46
C GLN A 201 5.85 -27.17 -43.90
N GLY A 202 6.09 -28.48 -44.08
CA GLY A 202 6.20 -29.12 -45.39
C GLY A 202 7.59 -29.04 -46.06
N GLU A 203 8.55 -28.30 -45.52
CA GLU A 203 9.93 -28.20 -46.02
C GLU A 203 10.64 -29.55 -45.86
N VAL A 204 11.34 -30.02 -46.91
CA VAL A 204 12.11 -31.28 -46.86
C VAL A 204 13.33 -31.12 -45.96
N LEU A 205 13.43 -31.91 -44.93
CA LEU A 205 14.50 -31.86 -43.94
C LEU A 205 15.48 -33.02 -44.05
N VAL A 206 15.00 -34.20 -44.40
CA VAL A 206 15.80 -35.42 -44.39
C VAL A 206 15.47 -36.26 -45.61
N ARG A 207 16.52 -36.90 -46.19
CA ARG A 207 16.36 -37.98 -47.17
C ARG A 207 16.94 -39.25 -46.56
N ILE A 208 16.17 -40.33 -46.68
CA ILE A 208 16.54 -41.63 -46.12
C ILE A 208 16.42 -42.71 -47.21
N GLU A 209 17.42 -43.59 -47.28
CA GLU A 209 17.39 -44.81 -48.05
C GLU A 209 16.87 -45.93 -47.16
N ALA A 210 15.70 -46.48 -47.47
CA ALA A 210 15.07 -47.55 -46.70
C ALA A 210 15.89 -48.83 -46.74
N SER A 211 16.10 -49.49 -45.59
CA SER A 211 16.95 -50.64 -45.47
C SER A 211 16.42 -51.88 -46.18
N ASP A 212 15.11 -51.98 -46.38
CA ASP A 212 14.42 -53.15 -46.96
C ASP A 212 14.27 -53.04 -48.48
N THR A 213 14.00 -51.87 -49.00
CA THR A 213 13.67 -51.63 -50.40
C THR A 213 14.76 -50.86 -51.18
N LEU A 214 15.73 -50.31 -50.48
CA LEU A 214 16.79 -49.39 -51.03
C LEU A 214 16.20 -48.16 -51.75
N ARG A 215 14.87 -47.87 -51.53
CA ARG A 215 14.20 -46.71 -52.09
C ARG A 215 14.41 -45.49 -51.18
N THR A 216 14.68 -44.34 -51.80
CA THR A 216 14.77 -43.08 -51.07
C THR A 216 13.39 -42.50 -50.83
N TYR A 217 13.17 -42.06 -49.57
CA TYR A 217 12.01 -41.26 -49.20
C TYR A 217 12.42 -39.98 -48.47
N GLN A 218 11.53 -39.02 -48.41
CA GLN A 218 11.79 -37.71 -47.81
C GLN A 218 10.89 -37.52 -46.57
N ILE A 219 11.46 -36.84 -45.56
CA ILE A 219 10.71 -36.41 -44.38
C ILE A 219 10.66 -34.90 -44.38
N THR A 220 9.49 -34.35 -44.21
CA THR A 220 9.25 -32.93 -44.18
C THR A 220 9.00 -32.43 -42.75
N ALA A 221 9.15 -31.12 -42.55
CA ALA A 221 8.86 -30.48 -41.28
C ALA A 221 7.35 -30.56 -40.96
N PRO A 222 6.95 -31.14 -39.83
CA PRO A 222 5.52 -31.21 -39.43
C PRO A 222 4.94 -29.86 -39.01
N ILE A 223 5.78 -28.95 -38.54
CA ILE A 223 5.42 -27.58 -38.13
C ILE A 223 6.45 -26.58 -38.63
N SER A 224 6.08 -25.30 -38.73
CA SER A 224 7.03 -24.21 -38.86
C SER A 224 7.68 -23.90 -37.51
N GLY A 225 8.94 -23.43 -37.51
CA GLY A 225 9.67 -23.11 -36.29
C GLY A 225 11.20 -23.08 -36.52
N THR A 226 11.93 -23.33 -35.45
CA THR A 226 13.40 -23.38 -35.48
C THR A 226 13.88 -24.78 -35.07
N ILE A 227 14.92 -25.29 -35.74
CA ILE A 227 15.58 -26.54 -35.30
C ILE A 227 16.28 -26.30 -33.97
N THR A 228 15.81 -26.95 -32.90
CA THR A 228 16.41 -26.84 -31.57
C THR A 228 17.32 -27.99 -31.22
N GLU A 229 17.11 -29.15 -31.84
CA GLU A 229 17.99 -30.32 -31.65
C GLU A 229 18.22 -31.02 -32.97
N ARG A 230 19.44 -31.56 -33.13
CA ARG A 230 19.84 -32.44 -34.23
C ARG A 230 20.58 -33.64 -33.62
N ASN A 231 19.96 -34.81 -33.69
CA ASN A 231 20.40 -36.00 -32.97
C ASN A 231 20.91 -37.10 -33.90
N ALA A 232 21.17 -36.77 -35.19
CA ALA A 232 21.69 -37.71 -36.19
C ALA A 232 22.58 -37.02 -37.21
N ASN A 233 23.42 -37.80 -37.87
CA ASN A 233 24.32 -37.39 -38.94
C ASN A 233 24.03 -38.13 -40.23
N VAL A 234 24.56 -37.63 -41.36
CA VAL A 234 24.56 -38.34 -42.61
C VAL A 234 25.34 -39.63 -42.46
N GLY A 235 24.77 -40.75 -42.91
CA GLY A 235 25.35 -42.11 -42.75
C GLY A 235 24.77 -42.90 -41.57
N ASP A 236 24.16 -42.22 -40.59
CA ASP A 236 23.56 -42.92 -39.43
C ASP A 236 22.29 -43.66 -39.86
N VAL A 237 21.94 -44.74 -39.11
CA VAL A 237 20.63 -45.41 -39.22
C VAL A 237 19.63 -44.65 -38.38
N ALA A 238 18.52 -44.22 -39.01
CA ALA A 238 17.49 -43.43 -38.35
C ALA A 238 16.62 -44.29 -37.40
N THR A 239 16.98 -44.33 -36.13
CA THR A 239 16.30 -45.12 -35.09
C THR A 239 15.58 -44.26 -34.06
N GLN A 240 15.88 -42.97 -33.98
CA GLN A 240 15.32 -42.00 -33.01
C GLN A 240 14.93 -40.67 -33.69
N ALA A 241 14.51 -39.71 -32.94
CA ALA A 241 14.18 -38.37 -33.45
C ALA A 241 15.45 -37.76 -34.09
N ILE A 242 15.36 -37.38 -35.37
CA ILE A 242 16.48 -36.80 -36.16
C ILE A 242 16.61 -35.31 -35.84
N TYR A 243 15.49 -34.62 -35.82
CA TYR A 243 15.38 -33.21 -35.48
C TYR A 243 14.28 -32.96 -34.44
N VAL A 244 14.44 -31.92 -33.66
CA VAL A 244 13.36 -31.32 -32.88
C VAL A 244 13.13 -29.91 -33.41
N ILE A 245 11.88 -29.58 -33.70
CA ILE A 245 11.44 -28.26 -34.15
C ILE A 245 10.66 -27.62 -33.02
N SER A 246 10.95 -26.34 -32.71
CA SER A 246 10.24 -25.55 -31.71
C SER A 246 9.70 -24.27 -32.35
N ASP A 247 8.40 -24.04 -32.14
CA ASP A 247 7.71 -22.82 -32.56
C ASP A 247 7.60 -21.87 -31.35
N SER A 248 8.52 -20.89 -31.26
CA SER A 248 8.54 -19.92 -30.16
C SER A 248 7.42 -18.89 -30.22
N SER A 249 6.55 -18.90 -31.24
CA SER A 249 5.33 -18.12 -31.24
C SER A 249 4.21 -18.74 -30.39
N LYS A 250 4.32 -20.05 -30.12
CA LYS A 250 3.34 -20.85 -29.36
C LYS A 250 3.86 -21.14 -27.96
N LEU A 251 3.84 -20.12 -27.09
CA LEU A 251 4.26 -20.25 -25.72
C LEU A 251 3.09 -20.24 -24.76
N GLN A 252 3.29 -20.85 -23.62
CA GLN A 252 2.43 -20.77 -22.44
C GLN A 252 3.29 -20.62 -21.20
N ALA A 253 2.75 -19.97 -20.17
CA ALA A 253 3.34 -19.98 -18.85
C ALA A 253 2.70 -21.10 -18.04
N ALA A 254 3.52 -21.95 -17.42
CA ALA A 254 3.08 -22.98 -16.49
C ALA A 254 3.43 -22.53 -15.08
N PHE A 255 2.43 -22.35 -14.23
CA PHE A 255 2.56 -21.96 -12.84
C PHE A 255 2.23 -23.13 -11.93
N PHE A 256 2.70 -23.05 -10.69
CA PHE A 256 2.55 -24.09 -9.68
C PHE A 256 1.85 -23.51 -8.45
N ALA A 257 0.65 -23.99 -8.14
CA ALA A 257 -0.11 -23.56 -6.98
C ALA A 257 -0.18 -24.67 -5.94
N PHE A 258 0.04 -24.32 -4.67
CA PHE A 258 -0.24 -25.21 -3.56
C PHE A 258 -1.75 -25.38 -3.36
N PRO A 259 -2.22 -26.46 -2.71
CA PRO A 259 -3.65 -26.80 -2.61
C PRO A 259 -4.52 -25.63 -2.11
N ARG A 260 -4.06 -24.91 -1.08
CA ARG A 260 -4.77 -23.76 -0.51
C ARG A 260 -5.06 -22.66 -1.56
N ASP A 261 -4.08 -22.37 -2.42
CA ASP A 261 -4.22 -21.35 -3.45
C ASP A 261 -5.00 -21.89 -4.66
N ALA A 262 -4.75 -23.16 -5.03
CA ALA A 262 -5.43 -23.84 -6.14
C ALA A 262 -6.96 -23.88 -5.97
N GLU A 263 -7.47 -24.00 -4.73
CA GLU A 263 -8.90 -23.94 -4.43
C GLU A 263 -9.57 -22.62 -4.84
N ARG A 264 -8.81 -21.55 -4.93
CA ARG A 264 -9.28 -20.20 -5.26
C ARG A 264 -9.07 -19.83 -6.73
N LEU A 265 -8.32 -20.64 -7.47
CA LEU A 265 -7.99 -20.38 -8.87
C LEU A 265 -9.02 -21.00 -9.81
N ARG A 266 -9.36 -20.29 -10.87
CA ARG A 266 -10.33 -20.71 -11.89
C ARG A 266 -9.86 -20.30 -13.28
N PRO A 267 -10.20 -21.07 -14.34
CA PRO A 267 -10.03 -20.62 -15.73
C PRO A 267 -10.75 -19.28 -15.95
N GLY A 268 -10.15 -18.42 -16.76
CA GLY A 268 -10.67 -17.09 -17.08
C GLY A 268 -10.25 -15.97 -16.11
N GLN A 269 -9.64 -16.28 -14.96
CA GLN A 269 -9.10 -15.25 -14.08
C GLN A 269 -7.93 -14.50 -14.73
N PRO A 270 -7.87 -13.17 -14.57
CA PRO A 270 -6.75 -12.37 -15.08
C PRO A 270 -5.46 -12.68 -14.32
N ILE A 271 -4.38 -12.78 -15.07
CA ILE A 271 -3.03 -12.99 -14.56
C ILE A 271 -2.07 -12.00 -15.21
N GLU A 272 -1.28 -11.32 -14.40
CA GLU A 272 -0.12 -10.57 -14.85
C GLU A 272 1.12 -11.46 -14.76
N ILE A 273 1.77 -11.70 -15.90
CA ILE A 273 2.98 -12.54 -15.98
C ILE A 273 4.18 -11.63 -16.02
N LYS A 274 5.12 -11.82 -15.07
CA LYS A 274 6.36 -11.05 -14.93
C LYS A 274 7.58 -11.93 -15.15
N GLY A 275 8.50 -11.47 -15.98
CA GLY A 275 9.81 -12.05 -16.10
C GLY A 275 10.82 -11.42 -15.14
N LEU A 276 11.89 -12.13 -14.85
CA LEU A 276 12.95 -11.69 -13.91
C LEU A 276 13.67 -10.40 -14.34
N THR A 277 13.61 -10.04 -15.61
CA THR A 277 14.25 -8.83 -16.17
C THR A 277 13.25 -7.66 -16.32
N GLY A 278 12.06 -7.79 -15.70
CA GLY A 278 11.07 -6.71 -15.59
C GLY A 278 10.04 -6.62 -16.73
N GLN A 279 10.11 -7.51 -17.75
CA GLN A 279 9.07 -7.60 -18.76
C GLN A 279 7.77 -8.12 -18.15
N THR A 280 6.63 -7.55 -18.57
CA THR A 280 5.31 -7.94 -18.09
C THR A 280 4.35 -8.15 -19.25
N VAL A 281 3.40 -9.08 -19.08
CA VAL A 281 2.29 -9.30 -20.01
C VAL A 281 1.02 -9.63 -19.25
N GLN A 282 -0.11 -9.06 -19.70
CA GLN A 282 -1.43 -9.39 -19.16
C GLN A 282 -1.98 -10.60 -19.94
N SER A 283 -2.53 -11.56 -19.20
CA SER A 283 -3.10 -12.77 -19.76
C SER A 283 -4.28 -13.27 -18.91
N THR A 284 -4.75 -14.47 -19.20
CA THR A 284 -5.78 -15.17 -18.43
C THR A 284 -5.38 -16.62 -18.20
N ILE A 285 -5.81 -17.17 -17.07
CA ILE A 285 -5.69 -18.60 -16.81
C ILE A 285 -6.54 -19.36 -17.83
N GLN A 286 -5.92 -20.25 -18.59
CA GLN A 286 -6.63 -21.10 -19.55
C GLN A 286 -7.16 -22.38 -18.91
N MET A 287 -6.32 -23.04 -18.11
CA MET A 287 -6.71 -24.28 -17.44
C MET A 287 -5.89 -24.53 -16.19
N LEU A 288 -6.48 -25.34 -15.29
CA LEU A 288 -5.82 -25.99 -14.17
C LEU A 288 -5.85 -27.49 -14.43
N LEU A 289 -4.75 -28.19 -14.17
CA LEU A 289 -4.79 -29.65 -14.24
C LEU A 289 -5.60 -30.21 -13.06
N PRO A 290 -6.38 -31.26 -13.29
CA PRO A 290 -7.18 -31.88 -12.24
C PRO A 290 -6.35 -32.74 -11.27
N SER A 291 -5.06 -32.90 -11.54
CA SER A 291 -4.11 -33.69 -10.75
C SER A 291 -3.07 -32.83 -10.09
N THR A 292 -2.64 -33.25 -8.91
CA THR A 292 -1.51 -32.68 -8.18
C THR A 292 -0.27 -33.52 -8.45
N ASP A 293 0.86 -32.87 -8.70
CA ASP A 293 2.16 -33.51 -8.81
C ASP A 293 2.56 -34.11 -7.46
N LEU A 294 2.92 -35.39 -7.43
CA LEU A 294 3.20 -36.11 -6.19
C LEU A 294 4.49 -35.66 -5.50
N ALA A 295 5.47 -35.17 -6.26
CA ALA A 295 6.77 -34.78 -5.72
C ALA A 295 6.72 -33.35 -5.14
N THR A 296 6.05 -32.44 -5.83
CA THR A 296 5.99 -31.02 -5.45
C THR A 296 4.73 -30.67 -4.67
N GLN A 297 3.72 -31.54 -4.66
CA GLN A 297 2.41 -31.29 -4.06
C GLN A 297 1.71 -30.04 -4.62
N THR A 298 1.97 -29.71 -5.89
CA THR A 298 1.41 -28.54 -6.57
C THR A 298 0.48 -28.92 -7.70
N THR A 299 -0.53 -28.09 -7.97
CA THR A 299 -1.38 -28.16 -9.16
C THR A 299 -0.79 -27.25 -10.23
N SER A 300 -0.65 -27.78 -11.45
CA SER A 300 -0.18 -27.01 -12.60
C SER A 300 -1.30 -26.17 -13.20
N ILE A 301 -0.98 -24.89 -13.47
CA ILE A 301 -1.87 -23.89 -14.04
C ILE A 301 -1.23 -23.35 -15.29
N TYR A 302 -1.99 -23.23 -16.36
CA TYR A 302 -1.50 -22.73 -17.64
C TYR A 302 -2.19 -21.45 -18.03
N ALA A 303 -1.39 -20.48 -18.48
CA ALA A 303 -1.83 -19.24 -19.07
C ALA A 303 -1.19 -19.05 -20.45
N GLU A 304 -1.90 -18.44 -21.37
CA GLU A 304 -1.33 -18.08 -22.66
C GLU A 304 -0.21 -17.06 -22.46
N LEU A 305 0.86 -17.19 -23.25
CA LEU A 305 1.99 -16.25 -23.22
C LEU A 305 2.26 -15.74 -24.63
N PRO A 306 1.59 -14.64 -25.06
CA PRO A 306 1.87 -13.99 -26.35
C PRO A 306 3.35 -13.57 -26.44
N ASN A 307 3.98 -13.86 -27.57
CA ASN A 307 5.41 -13.57 -27.78
C ASN A 307 5.68 -12.90 -29.16
N PRO A 308 5.02 -11.76 -29.47
CA PRO A 308 5.21 -11.11 -30.76
C PRO A 308 6.63 -10.61 -30.98
N ASP A 309 7.29 -10.15 -29.92
CA ASP A 309 8.64 -9.58 -29.98
C ASP A 309 9.76 -10.61 -29.76
N GLY A 310 9.41 -11.90 -29.56
CA GLY A 310 10.38 -12.97 -29.35
C GLY A 310 11.20 -12.86 -28.05
N ILE A 311 10.71 -12.10 -27.08
CA ILE A 311 11.39 -11.83 -25.79
C ILE A 311 11.36 -13.08 -24.91
N TRP A 312 10.21 -13.77 -24.86
CA TRP A 312 10.03 -14.95 -24.06
C TRP A 312 10.66 -16.18 -24.70
N ARG A 313 11.34 -16.98 -23.90
CA ARG A 313 11.97 -18.23 -24.34
C ARG A 313 11.56 -19.37 -23.42
N PRO A 314 11.32 -20.57 -23.95
CA PRO A 314 11.10 -21.77 -23.14
C PRO A 314 12.19 -21.94 -22.07
N GLY A 315 11.79 -22.27 -20.85
CA GLY A 315 12.68 -22.42 -19.71
C GLY A 315 12.89 -21.17 -18.85
N MET A 316 12.48 -19.97 -19.31
CA MET A 316 12.52 -18.77 -18.47
C MET A 316 11.62 -18.92 -17.25
N ILE A 317 12.10 -18.46 -16.08
CA ILE A 317 11.32 -18.37 -14.85
C ILE A 317 10.45 -17.12 -14.93
N VAL A 318 9.21 -17.24 -14.49
CA VAL A 318 8.22 -16.18 -14.44
C VAL A 318 7.44 -16.19 -13.14
N GLU A 319 6.95 -15.04 -12.74
CA GLU A 319 5.99 -14.86 -11.66
C GLU A 319 4.62 -14.56 -12.26
N GLY A 320 3.57 -15.09 -11.66
CA GLY A 320 2.18 -14.86 -12.06
C GLY A 320 1.39 -14.24 -10.92
N LEU A 321 0.84 -13.06 -11.13
CA LEU A 321 -0.02 -12.36 -10.19
C LEU A 321 -1.47 -12.57 -10.61
N VAL A 322 -2.17 -13.53 -9.99
CA VAL A 322 -3.56 -13.86 -10.32
C VAL A 322 -4.51 -13.06 -9.45
N THR A 323 -5.37 -12.26 -10.06
CA THR A 323 -6.45 -11.58 -9.33
C THR A 323 -7.60 -12.56 -9.08
N VAL A 324 -7.78 -12.96 -7.82
CA VAL A 324 -8.82 -13.93 -7.42
C VAL A 324 -10.10 -13.28 -6.93
N ALA A 325 -10.02 -12.03 -6.45
CA ALA A 325 -11.18 -11.21 -6.09
C ALA A 325 -10.87 -9.73 -6.33
N ALA A 326 -11.90 -8.98 -6.69
CA ALA A 326 -11.85 -7.52 -6.81
C ALA A 326 -13.14 -6.98 -6.18
N ASN A 327 -13.01 -6.35 -5.01
CA ASN A 327 -14.13 -5.84 -4.25
C ASN A 327 -14.02 -4.32 -4.13
N GLU A 328 -15.06 -3.62 -4.51
CA GLU A 328 -15.17 -2.19 -4.24
C GLU A 328 -15.50 -1.99 -2.76
N VAL A 329 -14.78 -1.08 -2.12
CA VAL A 329 -15.01 -0.66 -0.73
C VAL A 329 -15.33 0.83 -0.71
N PRO A 330 -16.25 1.27 0.17
CA PRO A 330 -16.68 2.67 0.18
C PRO A 330 -15.60 3.62 0.70
N LEU A 331 -14.66 3.12 1.49
CA LEU A 331 -13.59 3.92 2.09
C LEU A 331 -12.29 3.12 2.18
N ALA A 332 -11.23 3.69 1.64
CA ALA A 332 -9.88 3.15 1.68
C ALA A 332 -8.83 4.26 1.72
N VAL A 333 -7.65 3.90 2.21
CA VAL A 333 -6.45 4.72 2.17
C VAL A 333 -5.28 3.94 1.59
N ARG A 334 -4.22 4.62 1.13
CA ARG A 334 -3.01 3.96 0.63
C ARG A 334 -2.33 3.18 1.74
N THR A 335 -1.95 1.95 1.48
CA THR A 335 -1.24 1.11 2.45
C THR A 335 0.08 1.74 2.90
N ARG A 336 0.78 2.44 2.00
CA ARG A 336 2.03 3.16 2.30
C ARG A 336 1.84 4.41 3.17
N ALA A 337 0.61 4.92 3.29
CA ALA A 337 0.28 6.05 4.15
C ALA A 337 0.22 5.67 5.64
N LEU A 338 0.01 4.37 5.91
CA LEU A 338 -0.13 3.89 7.27
C LEU A 338 1.14 4.12 8.08
N GLN A 339 0.96 4.71 9.25
CA GLN A 339 2.01 4.92 10.25
C GLN A 339 1.58 4.29 11.57
N ARG A 340 2.54 4.15 12.47
CA ARG A 340 2.26 3.77 13.86
C ARG A 340 2.44 4.99 14.75
N PHE A 341 1.43 5.25 15.57
CA PHE A 341 1.47 6.28 16.60
C PHE A 341 0.99 5.65 17.90
N ARG A 342 1.88 5.59 18.92
CA ARG A 342 1.69 4.77 20.13
C ARG A 342 1.30 3.34 19.74
N ASP A 343 0.17 2.83 20.23
CA ASP A 343 -0.30 1.47 19.95
C ASP A 343 -1.26 1.37 18.76
N PHE A 344 -1.53 2.50 18.09
CA PHE A 344 -2.51 2.57 17.00
C PHE A 344 -1.88 2.61 15.62
N THR A 345 -2.60 2.06 14.64
CA THR A 345 -2.29 2.29 13.22
C THR A 345 -3.06 3.52 12.76
N VAL A 346 -2.35 4.47 12.16
CA VAL A 346 -2.87 5.80 11.87
C VAL A 346 -2.54 6.26 10.45
N VAL A 347 -3.28 7.27 9.99
CA VAL A 347 -2.87 8.20 8.94
C VAL A 347 -2.88 9.62 9.49
N TYR A 348 -2.30 10.57 8.77
CA TYR A 348 -2.34 11.99 9.14
C TYR A 348 -3.32 12.72 8.23
N ALA A 349 -4.43 13.19 8.80
CA ALA A 349 -5.34 14.11 8.13
C ALA A 349 -4.67 15.46 7.91
N LYS A 350 -5.03 16.16 6.84
CA LYS A 350 -4.43 17.43 6.44
C LYS A 350 -5.50 18.49 6.19
N VAL A 351 -5.42 19.60 6.91
CA VAL A 351 -6.24 20.80 6.67
C VAL A 351 -5.30 22.02 6.65
N GLY A 352 -5.18 22.67 5.50
CA GLY A 352 -4.20 23.73 5.33
C GLY A 352 -2.77 23.23 5.58
N ASP A 353 -2.07 23.85 6.50
CA ASP A 353 -0.72 23.49 6.95
C ASP A 353 -0.72 22.62 8.21
N THR A 354 -1.91 22.25 8.72
CA THR A 354 -2.06 21.45 9.93
C THR A 354 -2.27 19.97 9.58
N TYR A 355 -1.56 19.11 10.30
CA TYR A 355 -1.61 17.67 10.20
C TYR A 355 -2.01 17.08 11.56
N GLU A 356 -2.92 16.11 11.55
CA GLU A 356 -3.42 15.49 12.76
C GLU A 356 -3.61 13.99 12.58
N VAL A 357 -3.30 13.24 13.62
CA VAL A 357 -3.49 11.79 13.69
C VAL A 357 -4.96 11.42 13.48
N ARG A 358 -5.20 10.37 12.68
CA ARG A 358 -6.47 9.63 12.61
C ARG A 358 -6.19 8.17 12.91
N MET A 359 -6.69 7.69 14.02
CA MET A 359 -6.63 6.29 14.43
C MET A 359 -7.62 5.52 13.58
N LEU A 360 -7.13 4.46 12.87
CA LEU A 360 -7.94 3.75 11.90
C LEU A 360 -8.35 2.37 12.39
N GLU A 361 -9.62 2.05 12.17
CA GLU A 361 -10.10 0.69 12.16
C GLU A 361 -9.98 0.14 10.74
N LEU A 362 -9.20 -0.95 10.57
CA LEU A 362 -8.81 -1.46 9.27
C LEU A 362 -9.54 -2.77 8.95
N GLY A 363 -9.99 -2.86 7.69
CA GLY A 363 -10.53 -4.08 7.09
C GLY A 363 -9.50 -4.81 6.24
N ARG A 364 -9.91 -5.18 5.01
CA ARG A 364 -9.07 -5.89 4.03
C ARG A 364 -7.89 -5.04 3.61
N ARG A 365 -6.73 -5.70 3.46
CA ARG A 365 -5.48 -5.03 3.10
C ARG A 365 -4.84 -5.67 1.89
N THR A 366 -4.34 -4.83 0.99
CA THR A 366 -3.50 -5.21 -0.14
C THR A 366 -2.20 -4.39 -0.13
N PRO A 367 -1.23 -4.68 -0.99
CA PRO A 367 -0.02 -3.86 -1.09
C PRO A 367 -0.30 -2.39 -1.45
N GLU A 368 -1.38 -2.10 -2.17
CA GLU A 368 -1.71 -0.75 -2.64
C GLU A 368 -2.70 -0.02 -1.74
N TRP A 369 -3.77 -0.69 -1.31
CA TRP A 369 -4.89 -0.14 -0.59
C TRP A 369 -5.22 -0.92 0.68
N VAL A 370 -5.77 -0.22 1.67
CA VAL A 370 -6.39 -0.82 2.85
C VAL A 370 -7.78 -0.23 3.05
N GLU A 371 -8.74 -1.11 3.28
CA GLU A 371 -10.11 -0.76 3.64
C GLU A 371 -10.14 -0.12 5.02
N VAL A 372 -10.88 0.96 5.15
CA VAL A 372 -11.08 1.66 6.42
C VAL A 372 -12.53 1.45 6.87
N LEU A 373 -12.68 0.92 8.09
CA LEU A 373 -13.97 0.67 8.73
C LEU A 373 -14.40 1.84 9.61
N GLY A 374 -13.41 2.63 10.09
CA GLY A 374 -13.63 3.81 10.93
C GLY A 374 -12.35 4.61 11.13
N GLY A 375 -12.49 5.84 11.66
CA GLY A 375 -11.37 6.70 12.07
C GLY A 375 -11.05 7.85 11.10
N ILE A 376 -11.53 7.81 9.87
CA ILE A 376 -11.46 8.93 8.91
C ILE A 376 -12.76 9.00 8.11
N ASP A 377 -13.18 10.20 7.71
CA ASP A 377 -14.41 10.39 6.95
C ASP A 377 -14.14 10.33 5.42
N PRO A 378 -15.13 9.89 4.61
CA PRO A 378 -15.05 9.98 3.16
C PRO A 378 -14.81 11.43 2.70
N GLY A 379 -13.81 11.63 1.83
CA GLY A 379 -13.42 12.95 1.33
C GLY A 379 -12.44 13.70 2.24
N GLU A 380 -12.18 13.25 3.47
CA GLU A 380 -11.15 13.85 4.33
C GLU A 380 -9.77 13.63 3.69
N VAL A 381 -9.00 14.72 3.57
CA VAL A 381 -7.68 14.69 2.94
C VAL A 381 -6.66 14.12 3.92
N TYR A 382 -5.90 13.12 3.50
CA TYR A 382 -4.85 12.49 4.30
C TYR A 382 -3.52 12.44 3.55
N VAL A 383 -2.41 12.33 4.30
CA VAL A 383 -1.06 12.20 3.74
C VAL A 383 -0.88 10.79 3.17
N SER A 384 -0.73 10.69 1.85
CA SER A 384 -0.59 9.42 1.12
C SER A 384 0.86 9.00 0.90
N ASP A 385 1.79 9.95 0.84
CA ASP A 385 3.22 9.71 0.62
C ASP A 385 4.08 10.47 1.63
N ASN A 386 5.19 9.85 2.05
CA ASN A 386 6.17 10.40 3.00
C ASN A 386 5.57 10.81 4.36
N ALA A 387 4.52 10.09 4.80
CA ALA A 387 3.84 10.31 6.06
C ALA A 387 4.77 10.20 7.29
N PHE A 388 5.91 9.52 7.16
CA PHE A 388 6.90 9.40 8.23
C PHE A 388 7.51 10.76 8.64
N LEU A 389 7.57 11.74 7.71
CA LEU A 389 8.05 13.10 8.03
C LEU A 389 7.08 13.81 8.99
N ILE A 390 5.78 13.64 8.76
CA ILE A 390 4.76 14.18 9.65
C ILE A 390 4.82 13.49 11.01
N ARG A 391 4.98 12.16 11.01
CA ARG A 391 5.17 11.38 12.23
C ARG A 391 6.34 11.89 13.07
N ALA A 392 7.50 12.09 12.45
CA ALA A 392 8.71 12.55 13.14
C ALA A 392 8.51 13.94 13.79
N ASP A 393 7.75 14.83 13.14
CA ASP A 393 7.48 16.17 13.66
C ASP A 393 6.45 16.11 14.83
N VAL A 394 5.43 15.27 14.71
CA VAL A 394 4.45 15.00 15.78
C VAL A 394 5.13 14.41 17.02
N GLU A 395 6.00 13.40 16.85
CA GLU A 395 6.72 12.77 17.96
C GLU A 395 7.70 13.75 18.64
N LYS A 396 8.34 14.63 17.85
CA LYS A 396 9.21 15.68 18.40
C LYS A 396 8.44 16.68 19.25
N SER A 397 7.25 17.07 18.82
CA SER A 397 6.39 17.98 19.59
C SER A 397 5.87 17.34 20.87
N GLY A 398 5.61 16.03 20.88
CA GLY A 398 5.21 15.25 22.07
C GLY A 398 6.34 15.00 23.06
N ALA A 399 7.55 14.72 22.59
CA ALA A 399 8.72 14.44 23.44
C ALA A 399 9.22 15.64 24.26
N SER A 400 8.80 16.85 23.93
CA SER A 400 9.14 18.05 24.72
C SER A 400 8.32 18.19 26.01
N HIS A 401 7.41 17.24 26.31
CA HIS A 401 6.50 17.30 27.47
C HIS A 401 6.73 16.22 28.55
N ASP A 402 7.68 15.30 28.33
CA ASP A 402 7.99 14.20 29.27
C ASP A 402 9.27 14.46 30.13
N HIS A 403 9.62 15.73 30.43
CA HIS A 403 10.74 16.10 31.32
C HIS A 403 10.27 16.90 32.51
#